data_7f356b86856e294656eb2cc8ecc62b56
#
_entry.id   7f356b86856e294656eb2cc8ecc62b56
#
_cell.length_a   1.000
_cell.length_b   1.000
_cell.length_c   1.000
_cell.angle_alpha   90.00
_cell.angle_beta   90.00
_cell.angle_gamma   90.00
#
_symmetry.space_group_name_H-M   'P 1'
#
loop_
_entity.id
_entity.type
_entity.pdbx_description
1 polymer ?
#
loop_
_entity_poly.entity_id
_entity_poly.type
_entity_poly.pdbx_seq_one_letter_code
_entity_poly.pdbx_strand_id
1 'polypeptide(L)'
;ALFNYMTALGYQNDKYNDLEQFWPADAHFVGKEIVRFHAIYWPAFLMSMGLPLPKKLYGHGWLNFNGDKMSKSKGNVVDPHLLSQRYGVDALRFFLLRSFPFGSDGNFTNELLIQTINVDLANDLGNLVSRTTAMAEKYFGGTLPGDCRGDEAQDGELLALVKGLRNRYEGQMERFQFQNGLEEIFKVIQRANKYIDENAPWVLAKDITANGPRLAHVMYNLLETLRVCAILLTPFIPTSAAEVLRQIGADAACSTWDSAAQWGALPETVAV
;
A
#
# COMPACT_ATOMS: atom_id res chain seq x y z
N ALA A 1 9.52 0.26 33.25
CA ALA A 1 8.89 -0.07 31.96
C ALA A 1 9.87 0.12 30.79
N LEU A 2 10.60 1.26 30.67
CA LEU A 2 11.50 1.52 29.53
C LEU A 2 12.62 0.49 29.39
N PHE A 3 13.14 -0.04 30.48
CA PHE A 3 14.22 -1.01 30.47
C PHE A 3 13.84 -2.36 29.86
N ASN A 4 12.54 -2.62 29.63
CA ASN A 4 12.09 -3.86 29.02
C ASN A 4 12.65 -4.07 27.61
N TYR A 5 12.96 -3.01 26.87
CA TYR A 5 13.63 -3.10 25.56
C TYR A 5 14.98 -3.83 25.68
N MET A 6 15.79 -3.42 26.67
CA MET A 6 17.09 -4.06 26.90
C MET A 6 16.94 -5.47 27.44
N THR A 7 16.00 -5.70 28.36
CA THR A 7 15.73 -7.02 28.91
C THR A 7 15.28 -8.00 27.82
N ALA A 8 14.40 -7.54 26.92
CA ALA A 8 13.91 -8.37 25.82
C ALA A 8 15.01 -8.75 24.82
N LEU A 9 16.03 -7.90 24.66
CA LEU A 9 17.17 -8.15 23.79
C LEU A 9 18.33 -8.91 24.51
N GLY A 10 18.14 -9.31 25.76
CA GLY A 10 19.13 -10.08 26.49
C GLY A 10 20.32 -9.27 27.00
N TYR A 11 20.16 -7.97 27.24
CA TYR A 11 21.23 -7.15 27.81
C TYR A 11 21.73 -7.74 29.14
N GLN A 12 23.01 -8.06 29.21
CA GLN A 12 23.67 -8.72 30.36
C GLN A 12 23.03 -10.08 30.74
N ASN A 13 22.52 -10.81 29.77
CA ASN A 13 21.92 -12.13 29.94
C ASN A 13 22.87 -13.21 29.42
N ASP A 14 23.17 -14.22 30.26
CA ASP A 14 24.10 -15.30 29.92
C ASP A 14 23.51 -16.36 28.97
N LYS A 15 22.17 -16.36 28.76
CA LYS A 15 21.49 -17.39 27.96
C LYS A 15 21.26 -16.95 26.50
N TYR A 16 21.07 -15.66 26.27
CA TYR A 16 20.88 -15.07 24.94
C TYR A 16 21.26 -13.59 24.95
N ASN A 17 21.76 -13.08 23.85
CA ASN A 17 22.08 -11.68 23.66
C ASN A 17 21.90 -11.29 22.18
N ASP A 18 20.73 -10.73 21.88
CA ASP A 18 20.37 -10.25 20.54
C ASP A 18 20.63 -8.74 20.38
N LEU A 19 21.28 -8.12 21.38
CA LEU A 19 21.47 -6.67 21.41
C LEU A 19 22.24 -6.16 20.20
N GLU A 20 23.32 -6.82 19.81
CA GLU A 20 24.14 -6.41 18.67
C GLU A 20 23.39 -6.45 17.34
N GLN A 21 22.41 -7.35 17.22
CA GLN A 21 21.61 -7.52 16.01
C GLN A 21 20.48 -6.50 15.91
N PHE A 22 19.82 -6.17 17.04
CA PHE A 22 18.57 -5.39 17.02
C PHE A 22 18.70 -3.99 17.64
N TRP A 23 19.84 -3.66 18.22
CA TRP A 23 20.07 -2.34 18.80
C TRP A 23 21.26 -1.62 18.16
N PRO A 24 21.19 -0.31 17.86
CA PRO A 24 20.07 0.59 18.17
C PRO A 24 18.85 0.37 17.28
N ALA A 25 17.66 0.53 17.87
CA ALA A 25 16.41 0.48 17.13
C ALA A 25 16.39 1.53 16.01
N ASP A 26 15.95 1.15 14.81
CA ASP A 26 15.78 2.08 13.70
C ASP A 26 14.66 3.07 13.96
N ALA A 27 13.58 2.62 14.61
CA ALA A 27 12.48 3.48 15.01
C ALA A 27 11.75 2.93 16.26
N HIS A 28 11.34 3.84 17.14
CA HIS A 28 10.32 3.59 18.15
C HIS A 28 8.98 4.17 17.68
N PHE A 29 7.94 3.35 17.64
CA PHE A 29 6.56 3.78 17.41
C PHE A 29 5.80 3.73 18.73
N VAL A 30 5.32 4.86 19.19
CA VAL A 30 4.66 4.98 20.49
C VAL A 30 3.42 5.86 20.39
N GLY A 31 2.45 5.63 21.28
CA GLY A 31 1.34 6.58 21.45
C GLY A 31 1.84 7.94 21.95
N LYS A 32 1.19 9.01 21.54
CA LYS A 32 1.60 10.38 21.89
C LYS A 32 1.71 10.62 23.38
N GLU A 33 0.96 9.89 24.21
CA GLU A 33 0.96 9.99 25.67
C GLU A 33 2.26 9.55 26.31
N ILE A 34 3.04 8.68 25.65
CA ILE A 34 4.31 8.17 26.16
C ILE A 34 5.54 8.71 25.41
N VAL A 35 5.34 9.63 24.46
CA VAL A 35 6.44 10.28 23.71
C VAL A 35 7.44 10.93 24.68
N ARG A 36 6.99 11.60 25.73
CA ARG A 36 7.86 12.24 26.73
C ARG A 36 8.84 11.23 27.36
N PHE A 37 8.36 10.03 27.67
CA PHE A 37 9.21 8.98 28.26
C PHE A 37 10.26 8.47 27.29
N HIS A 38 9.93 8.36 26.01
CA HIS A 38 10.82 7.85 24.98
C HIS A 38 11.74 8.91 24.36
N ALA A 39 11.34 10.20 24.46
CA ALA A 39 12.14 11.32 23.93
C ALA A 39 13.12 11.91 24.96
N ILE A 40 12.84 11.78 26.27
CA ILE A 40 13.64 12.39 27.32
C ILE A 40 14.25 11.34 28.24
N TYR A 41 13.43 10.58 28.95
CA TYR A 41 13.93 9.66 29.98
C TYR A 41 14.68 8.47 29.41
N TRP A 42 14.19 7.90 28.32
CA TRP A 42 14.82 6.73 27.68
C TRP A 42 16.21 7.06 27.11
N PRO A 43 16.39 8.15 26.33
CA PRO A 43 17.74 8.59 25.95
C PRO A 43 18.67 8.84 27.15
N ALA A 44 18.18 9.46 28.22
CA ALA A 44 19.00 9.70 29.41
C ALA A 44 19.48 8.39 30.06
N PHE A 45 18.61 7.37 30.12
CA PHE A 45 19.01 6.05 30.63
C PHE A 45 20.06 5.38 29.75
N LEU A 46 19.84 5.38 28.43
CA LEU A 46 20.80 4.81 27.49
C LEU A 46 22.15 5.49 27.54
N MET A 47 22.17 6.82 27.57
CA MET A 47 23.42 7.59 27.73
C MET A 47 24.15 7.25 29.05
N SER A 48 23.41 7.12 30.15
CA SER A 48 23.99 6.72 31.43
C SER A 48 24.58 5.30 31.43
N MET A 49 24.05 4.42 30.57
CA MET A 49 24.51 3.05 30.38
C MET A 49 25.61 2.92 29.33
N GLY A 50 25.97 4.01 28.65
CA GLY A 50 26.92 3.97 27.53
C GLY A 50 26.40 3.27 26.28
N LEU A 51 25.07 3.17 26.12
CA LEU A 51 24.42 2.51 24.97
C LEU A 51 24.02 3.52 23.89
N PRO A 52 24.04 3.12 22.61
CA PRO A 52 23.62 4.00 21.52
C PRO A 52 22.13 4.31 21.60
N LEU A 53 21.75 5.48 21.10
CA LEU A 53 20.35 5.93 21.07
C LEU A 53 19.59 5.34 19.87
N PRO A 54 18.25 5.15 19.97
CA PRO A 54 17.40 4.85 18.84
C PRO A 54 17.55 5.93 17.74
N LYS A 55 17.46 5.53 16.47
CA LYS A 55 17.66 6.45 15.34
C LYS A 55 16.48 7.39 15.15
N LYS A 56 15.25 6.92 15.39
CA LYS A 56 14.02 7.69 15.19
C LYS A 56 12.99 7.38 16.28
N LEU A 57 12.18 8.37 16.62
CA LEU A 57 11.02 8.23 17.52
C LEU A 57 9.79 8.86 16.87
N TYR A 58 8.71 8.10 16.79
CA TYR A 58 7.44 8.55 16.24
C TYR A 58 6.31 8.36 17.23
N GLY A 59 5.58 9.46 17.50
CA GLY A 59 4.37 9.45 18.30
C GLY A 59 3.14 9.45 17.39
N HIS A 60 2.30 8.42 17.48
CA HIS A 60 1.01 8.41 16.80
C HIS A 60 -0.10 8.99 17.68
N GLY A 61 -1.16 9.53 17.05
CA GLY A 61 -2.34 10.05 17.73
C GLY A 61 -3.24 8.96 18.30
N TRP A 62 -4.28 9.37 18.99
CA TRP A 62 -5.32 8.47 19.47
C TRP A 62 -6.32 8.16 18.37
N LEU A 63 -6.89 6.96 18.43
CA LEU A 63 -8.06 6.60 17.67
C LEU A 63 -9.30 6.80 18.55
N ASN A 64 -10.09 7.81 18.24
CA ASN A 64 -11.36 8.11 18.90
C ASN A 64 -12.50 7.37 18.22
N PHE A 65 -13.62 7.19 18.91
CA PHE A 65 -14.85 6.61 18.37
C PHE A 65 -15.98 7.63 18.50
N ASN A 66 -16.56 8.04 17.38
CA ASN A 66 -17.61 9.06 17.30
C ASN A 66 -17.25 10.35 18.07
N GLY A 67 -15.98 10.78 17.96
CA GLY A 67 -15.48 11.98 18.63
C GLY A 67 -15.01 11.79 20.08
N ASP A 68 -15.31 10.66 20.69
CA ASP A 68 -14.95 10.34 22.07
C ASP A 68 -13.73 9.42 22.15
N LYS A 69 -12.90 9.63 23.18
CA LYS A 69 -11.81 8.68 23.51
C LYS A 69 -12.40 7.31 23.85
N MET A 70 -11.89 6.27 23.21
CA MET A 70 -12.28 4.88 23.51
C MET A 70 -11.95 4.51 24.95
N SER A 71 -12.92 3.93 25.65
CA SER A 71 -12.78 3.50 27.04
C SER A 71 -13.65 2.30 27.33
N LYS A 72 -13.08 1.29 28.00
CA LYS A 72 -13.85 0.10 28.41
C LYS A 72 -15.03 0.44 29.30
N SER A 73 -14.89 1.47 30.17
CA SER A 73 -15.95 1.92 31.07
C SER A 73 -17.12 2.60 30.33
N LYS A 74 -16.87 3.21 29.18
CA LYS A 74 -17.90 3.82 28.31
C LYS A 74 -18.57 2.83 27.35
N GLY A 75 -18.00 1.61 27.20
CA GLY A 75 -18.49 0.61 26.26
C GLY A 75 -18.32 0.99 24.78
N ASN A 76 -17.52 2.01 24.47
CA ASN A 76 -17.28 2.51 23.11
C ASN A 76 -15.97 2.02 22.49
N VAL A 77 -15.49 0.86 22.93
CA VAL A 77 -14.28 0.24 22.38
C VAL A 77 -14.64 -0.55 21.11
N VAL A 78 -13.96 -0.23 20.03
CA VAL A 78 -14.06 -0.98 18.77
C VAL A 78 -13.18 -2.21 18.86
N ASP A 79 -13.76 -3.40 18.66
CA ASP A 79 -13.01 -4.65 18.63
C ASP A 79 -12.45 -4.91 17.22
N PRO A 80 -11.12 -4.88 17.03
CA PRO A 80 -10.51 -5.11 15.72
C PRO A 80 -10.72 -6.55 15.21
N HIS A 81 -10.92 -7.54 16.10
CA HIS A 81 -11.20 -8.91 15.69
C HIS A 81 -12.58 -9.01 15.02
N LEU A 82 -13.60 -8.39 15.61
CA LEU A 82 -14.94 -8.35 15.00
C LEU A 82 -14.92 -7.62 13.67
N LEU A 83 -14.21 -6.51 13.57
CA LEU A 83 -14.08 -5.77 12.31
C LEU A 83 -13.35 -6.59 11.23
N SER A 84 -12.24 -7.25 11.61
CA SER A 84 -11.49 -8.07 10.66
C SER A 84 -12.26 -9.31 10.20
N GLN A 85 -13.08 -9.91 11.06
CA GLN A 85 -13.98 -11.00 10.69
C GLN A 85 -15.09 -10.55 9.72
N ARG A 86 -15.60 -9.33 9.91
CA ARG A 86 -16.71 -8.80 9.11
C ARG A 86 -16.28 -8.24 7.76
N TYR A 87 -15.16 -7.50 7.72
CA TYR A 87 -14.73 -6.74 6.54
C TYR A 87 -13.44 -7.28 5.92
N GLY A 88 -12.77 -8.21 6.57
CA GLY A 88 -11.44 -8.70 6.18
C GLY A 88 -10.30 -7.88 6.80
N VAL A 89 -9.16 -8.54 6.98
CA VAL A 89 -7.96 -7.93 7.58
C VAL A 89 -7.42 -6.80 6.71
N ASP A 90 -7.36 -7.00 5.40
CA ASP A 90 -6.84 -6.03 4.45
C ASP A 90 -7.65 -4.73 4.45
N ALA A 91 -8.98 -4.83 4.48
CA ALA A 91 -9.85 -3.65 4.52
C ALA A 91 -9.66 -2.83 5.80
N LEU A 92 -9.52 -3.50 6.95
CA LEU A 92 -9.26 -2.81 8.22
C LEU A 92 -7.88 -2.16 8.24
N ARG A 93 -6.82 -2.85 7.77
CA ARG A 93 -5.46 -2.30 7.66
C ARG A 93 -5.44 -1.07 6.75
N PHE A 94 -6.03 -1.20 5.57
CA PHE A 94 -6.14 -0.10 4.61
C PHE A 94 -6.82 1.12 5.23
N PHE A 95 -7.99 0.92 5.84
CA PHE A 95 -8.74 1.99 6.49
C PHE A 95 -7.90 2.74 7.53
N LEU A 96 -7.22 2.02 8.44
CA LEU A 96 -6.44 2.63 9.51
C LEU A 96 -5.25 3.45 8.99
N LEU A 97 -4.63 3.03 7.89
CA LEU A 97 -3.47 3.69 7.29
C LEU A 97 -3.85 4.76 6.26
N ARG A 98 -5.08 4.71 5.72
CA ARG A 98 -5.61 5.63 4.71
C ARG A 98 -6.35 6.82 5.30
N SER A 99 -7.14 6.59 6.36
CA SER A 99 -8.11 7.58 6.83
C SER A 99 -7.54 8.61 7.82
N PHE A 100 -6.37 8.32 8.42
CA PHE A 100 -5.83 9.18 9.47
C PHE A 100 -4.38 9.57 9.18
N PRO A 101 -4.04 10.87 9.19
CA PRO A 101 -2.65 11.31 9.10
C PRO A 101 -1.86 10.77 10.30
N PHE A 102 -0.71 10.16 10.03
CA PHE A 102 0.17 9.67 11.09
C PHE A 102 0.63 10.85 11.98
N GLY A 103 0.50 10.69 13.30
CA GLY A 103 0.81 11.75 14.29
C GLY A 103 -0.39 12.59 14.73
N SER A 104 -1.51 12.53 14.03
CA SER A 104 -2.78 13.19 14.39
C SER A 104 -3.76 12.21 15.02
N ASP A 105 -4.72 12.75 15.80
CA ASP A 105 -5.82 11.93 16.30
C ASP A 105 -6.77 11.55 15.15
N GLY A 106 -7.18 10.29 15.13
CA GLY A 106 -8.17 9.77 14.20
C GLY A 106 -9.55 9.65 14.87
N ASN A 107 -10.60 9.79 14.08
CA ASN A 107 -11.96 9.53 14.53
C ASN A 107 -12.58 8.40 13.72
N PHE A 108 -12.68 7.23 14.34
CA PHE A 108 -13.32 6.06 13.73
C PHE A 108 -14.83 6.24 13.76
N THR A 109 -15.47 5.99 12.62
CA THR A 109 -16.91 5.71 12.52
C THR A 109 -17.14 4.54 11.57
N ASN A 110 -18.23 3.80 11.75
CA ASN A 110 -18.56 2.70 10.83
C ASN A 110 -18.84 3.22 9.41
N GLU A 111 -19.46 4.38 9.30
CA GLU A 111 -19.76 5.04 8.03
C GLU A 111 -18.49 5.35 7.27
N LEU A 112 -17.48 5.92 7.94
CA LEU A 112 -16.19 6.23 7.33
C LEU A 112 -15.46 4.96 6.87
N LEU A 113 -15.49 3.88 7.68
CA LEU A 113 -14.91 2.59 7.29
C LEU A 113 -15.57 2.04 6.02
N ILE A 114 -16.92 1.99 6.00
CA ILE A 114 -17.67 1.48 4.86
C ILE A 114 -17.44 2.36 3.62
N GLN A 115 -17.44 3.68 3.78
CA GLN A 115 -17.17 4.61 2.69
C GLN A 115 -15.77 4.40 2.10
N THR A 116 -14.74 4.29 2.94
CA THR A 116 -13.36 4.06 2.48
C THR A 116 -13.24 2.75 1.72
N ILE A 117 -13.85 1.67 2.22
CA ILE A 117 -13.87 0.37 1.53
C ILE A 117 -14.57 0.49 0.17
N ASN A 118 -15.74 1.11 0.12
CA ASN A 118 -16.54 1.18 -1.10
C ASN A 118 -15.89 2.09 -2.15
N VAL A 119 -15.37 3.25 -1.75
CA VAL A 119 -14.79 4.22 -2.70
C VAL A 119 -13.42 3.77 -3.16
N ASP A 120 -12.49 3.58 -2.23
CA ASP A 120 -11.09 3.34 -2.61
C ASP A 120 -10.88 1.88 -3.06
N LEU A 121 -11.31 0.89 -2.25
CA LEU A 121 -11.02 -0.51 -2.56
C LEU A 121 -11.96 -1.11 -3.61
N ALA A 122 -13.26 -0.88 -3.51
CA ALA A 122 -14.21 -1.49 -4.44
C ALA A 122 -14.31 -0.71 -5.75
N ASN A 123 -14.61 0.61 -5.68
CA ASN A 123 -14.88 1.40 -6.88
C ASN A 123 -13.60 1.80 -7.63
N ASP A 124 -12.52 2.19 -6.93
CA ASP A 124 -11.31 2.59 -7.62
C ASP A 124 -10.45 1.37 -8.00
N LEU A 125 -9.90 0.64 -7.01
CA LEU A 125 -9.01 -0.48 -7.25
C LEU A 125 -9.73 -1.70 -7.84
N GLY A 126 -10.81 -2.15 -7.20
CA GLY A 126 -11.55 -3.35 -7.60
C GLY A 126 -12.15 -3.21 -9.00
N ASN A 127 -12.69 -2.04 -9.33
CA ASN A 127 -13.20 -1.76 -10.67
C ASN A 127 -12.08 -1.77 -11.73
N LEU A 128 -10.92 -1.16 -11.43
CA LEU A 128 -9.78 -1.19 -12.36
C LEU A 128 -9.32 -2.63 -12.63
N VAL A 129 -9.15 -3.46 -11.59
CA VAL A 129 -8.76 -4.86 -11.72
C VAL A 129 -9.80 -5.62 -12.55
N SER A 130 -11.07 -5.58 -12.13
CA SER A 130 -12.15 -6.34 -12.78
C SER A 130 -12.35 -5.95 -14.24
N ARG A 131 -12.35 -4.66 -14.56
CA ARG A 131 -12.48 -4.17 -15.95
C ARG A 131 -11.31 -4.62 -16.81
N THR A 132 -10.09 -4.50 -16.28
CA THR A 132 -8.87 -4.83 -17.04
C THR A 132 -8.81 -6.34 -17.31
N THR A 133 -8.98 -7.19 -16.30
CA THR A 133 -8.94 -8.64 -16.48
C THR A 133 -10.07 -9.15 -17.38
N ALA A 134 -11.30 -8.64 -17.19
CA ALA A 134 -12.45 -9.02 -18.03
C ALA A 134 -12.26 -8.61 -19.50
N MET A 135 -11.64 -7.45 -19.77
CA MET A 135 -11.35 -7.02 -21.14
C MET A 135 -10.21 -7.84 -21.76
N ALA A 136 -9.17 -8.19 -20.99
CA ALA A 136 -8.09 -9.07 -21.45
C ALA A 136 -8.64 -10.45 -21.84
N GLU A 137 -9.47 -11.04 -20.99
CA GLU A 137 -10.15 -12.29 -21.28
C GLU A 137 -11.05 -12.18 -22.52
N LYS A 138 -11.91 -11.18 -22.56
CA LYS A 138 -12.90 -11.02 -23.64
C LYS A 138 -12.27 -10.77 -25.01
N TYR A 139 -11.20 -9.97 -25.10
CA TYR A 139 -10.65 -9.54 -26.38
C TYR A 139 -9.47 -10.37 -26.86
N PHE A 140 -8.76 -11.01 -25.92
CA PHE A 140 -7.54 -11.77 -26.19
C PHE A 140 -7.56 -13.20 -25.64
N GLY A 141 -8.69 -13.66 -25.09
CA GLY A 141 -8.78 -15.00 -24.48
C GLY A 141 -7.85 -15.16 -23.27
N GLY A 142 -7.62 -14.08 -22.52
CA GLY A 142 -6.75 -14.06 -21.36
C GLY A 142 -5.25 -13.95 -21.69
N THR A 143 -4.84 -13.95 -22.95
CA THR A 143 -3.42 -13.88 -23.32
C THR A 143 -3.17 -12.74 -24.29
N LEU A 144 -2.49 -11.70 -23.84
CA LEU A 144 -2.09 -10.60 -24.71
C LEU A 144 -1.00 -11.09 -25.69
N PRO A 145 -1.05 -10.64 -26.97
CA PRO A 145 -0.02 -10.99 -27.95
C PRO A 145 1.33 -10.39 -27.54
N GLY A 146 2.41 -11.04 -27.97
CA GLY A 146 3.76 -10.49 -27.84
C GLY A 146 3.89 -9.13 -28.53
N ASP A 147 4.89 -8.35 -28.11
CA ASP A 147 5.20 -7.02 -28.67
C ASP A 147 4.05 -6.00 -28.54
N CYS A 148 3.31 -6.07 -27.43
CA CYS A 148 2.27 -5.08 -27.11
C CYS A 148 2.79 -3.87 -26.31
N ARG A 149 4.10 -3.76 -26.13
CA ARG A 149 4.76 -2.61 -25.51
C ARG A 149 4.88 -1.47 -26.52
N GLY A 150 4.60 -0.28 -26.08
CA GLY A 150 4.71 0.93 -26.90
C GLY A 150 4.62 2.20 -26.05
N ASP A 151 4.78 3.33 -26.68
CA ASP A 151 4.69 4.65 -26.05
C ASP A 151 4.04 5.62 -27.05
N GLU A 152 2.73 5.76 -27.00
CA GLU A 152 1.99 6.70 -27.81
C GLU A 152 1.72 7.99 -27.04
N ALA A 153 1.62 9.10 -27.74
CA ALA A 153 1.44 10.42 -27.11
C ALA A 153 0.25 10.49 -26.13
N GLN A 154 -0.83 9.78 -26.44
CA GLN A 154 -2.03 9.69 -25.59
C GLN A 154 -1.84 8.85 -24.30
N ASP A 155 -0.74 8.11 -24.19
CA ASP A 155 -0.41 7.31 -23.00
C ASP A 155 0.45 8.10 -22.01
N GLY A 156 1.05 9.21 -22.47
CA GLY A 156 2.10 9.94 -21.76
C GLY A 156 1.75 10.37 -20.34
N GLU A 157 0.51 10.78 -20.09
CA GLU A 157 0.08 11.19 -18.75
C GLU A 157 0.07 10.00 -17.76
N LEU A 158 -0.49 8.85 -18.16
CA LEU A 158 -0.50 7.65 -17.33
C LEU A 158 0.93 7.15 -17.09
N LEU A 159 1.72 7.04 -18.16
CA LEU A 159 3.10 6.56 -18.09
C LEU A 159 3.98 7.44 -17.18
N ALA A 160 3.85 8.76 -17.28
CA ALA A 160 4.60 9.70 -16.44
C ALA A 160 4.26 9.52 -14.93
N LEU A 161 2.97 9.32 -14.62
CA LEU A 161 2.54 9.09 -13.24
C LEU A 161 3.06 7.76 -12.70
N VAL A 162 2.99 6.67 -13.49
CA VAL A 162 3.44 5.35 -13.03
C VAL A 162 4.95 5.28 -12.89
N LYS A 163 5.72 5.73 -13.90
CA LYS A 163 7.19 5.69 -13.90
C LYS A 163 7.80 6.42 -12.70
N GLY A 164 7.16 7.48 -12.20
CA GLY A 164 7.63 8.21 -11.02
C GLY A 164 7.01 7.76 -9.68
N LEU A 165 6.08 6.81 -9.71
CA LEU A 165 5.25 6.47 -8.53
C LEU A 165 6.08 5.94 -7.36
N ARG A 166 6.98 4.96 -7.61
CA ARG A 166 7.79 4.37 -6.55
C ARG A 166 8.57 5.42 -5.77
N ASN A 167 9.25 6.33 -6.44
CA ASN A 167 10.06 7.37 -5.77
C ASN A 167 9.19 8.32 -4.94
N ARG A 168 8.03 8.73 -5.45
CA ARG A 168 7.09 9.58 -4.69
C ARG A 168 6.56 8.84 -3.47
N TYR A 169 6.20 7.57 -3.63
CA TYR A 169 5.75 6.71 -2.54
C TYR A 169 6.83 6.53 -1.47
N GLU A 170 8.06 6.15 -1.84
CA GLU A 170 9.19 5.99 -0.91
C GLU A 170 9.42 7.27 -0.10
N GLY A 171 9.44 8.42 -0.75
CA GLY A 171 9.63 9.70 -0.08
C GLY A 171 8.52 10.03 0.95
N GLN A 172 7.32 9.49 0.81
CA GLN A 172 6.27 9.59 1.83
C GLN A 172 6.47 8.55 2.95
N MET A 173 6.80 7.31 2.58
CA MET A 173 6.98 6.22 3.53
C MET A 173 8.17 6.43 4.47
N GLU A 174 9.29 6.98 3.99
CA GLU A 174 10.45 7.34 4.83
C GLU A 174 10.13 8.35 5.92
N ARG A 175 9.12 9.19 5.69
CA ARG A 175 8.60 10.17 6.65
C ARG A 175 7.39 9.66 7.43
N PHE A 176 7.02 8.38 7.26
CA PHE A 176 5.82 7.75 7.84
C PHE A 176 4.51 8.45 7.48
N GLN A 177 4.45 9.07 6.32
CA GLN A 177 3.25 9.69 5.77
C GLN A 177 2.44 8.63 4.99
N PHE A 178 1.93 7.60 5.68
CA PHE A 178 1.27 6.45 5.08
C PHE A 178 0.06 6.85 4.24
N GLN A 179 -0.77 7.77 4.74
CA GLN A 179 -1.91 8.30 4.01
C GLN A 179 -1.48 8.93 2.68
N ASN A 180 -0.43 9.75 2.70
CA ASN A 180 0.08 10.40 1.49
C ASN A 180 0.70 9.39 0.51
N GLY A 181 1.38 8.36 1.03
CA GLY A 181 1.88 7.26 0.21
C GLY A 181 0.77 6.53 -0.54
N LEU A 182 -0.32 6.22 0.17
CA LEU A 182 -1.53 5.64 -0.45
C LEU A 182 -2.17 6.60 -1.45
N GLU A 183 -2.21 7.89 -1.16
CA GLU A 183 -2.76 8.89 -2.09
C GLU A 183 -2.00 8.92 -3.41
N GLU A 184 -0.67 8.79 -3.40
CA GLU A 184 0.12 8.70 -4.64
C GLU A 184 -0.26 7.48 -5.48
N ILE A 185 -0.51 6.32 -4.85
CA ILE A 185 -0.96 5.12 -5.55
C ILE A 185 -2.36 5.32 -6.13
N PHE A 186 -3.30 5.85 -5.34
CA PHE A 186 -4.68 6.04 -5.78
C PHE A 186 -4.85 7.09 -6.87
N LYS A 187 -3.99 8.12 -6.94
CA LYS A 187 -3.90 9.03 -8.09
C LYS A 187 -3.63 8.27 -9.40
N VAL A 188 -2.74 7.27 -9.35
CA VAL A 188 -2.45 6.44 -10.52
C VAL A 188 -3.61 5.52 -10.86
N ILE A 189 -4.24 4.88 -9.88
CA ILE A 189 -5.41 4.01 -10.07
C ILE A 189 -6.56 4.80 -10.71
N GLN A 190 -6.86 5.99 -10.20
CA GLN A 190 -7.91 6.87 -10.76
C GLN A 190 -7.57 7.33 -12.17
N ARG A 191 -6.28 7.66 -12.43
CA ARG A 191 -5.84 8.00 -13.80
C ARG A 191 -5.98 6.81 -14.75
N ALA A 192 -5.69 5.59 -14.30
CA ALA A 192 -5.86 4.38 -15.09
C ALA A 192 -7.34 4.10 -15.41
N ASN A 193 -8.24 4.28 -14.46
CA ASN A 193 -9.69 4.19 -14.73
C ASN A 193 -10.13 5.20 -15.80
N LYS A 194 -9.67 6.45 -15.70
CA LYS A 194 -9.94 7.46 -16.71
C LYS A 194 -9.32 7.11 -18.08
N TYR A 195 -8.12 6.54 -18.10
CA TYR A 195 -7.44 6.07 -19.31
C TYR A 195 -8.24 5.00 -20.05
N ILE A 196 -8.92 4.08 -19.33
CA ILE A 196 -9.85 3.13 -19.94
C ILE A 196 -10.94 3.87 -20.69
N ASP A 197 -11.57 4.88 -20.07
CA ASP A 197 -12.68 5.59 -20.66
C ASP A 197 -12.25 6.44 -21.87
N GLU A 198 -11.08 7.06 -21.82
CA GLU A 198 -10.50 7.84 -22.90
C GLU A 198 -10.11 7.00 -24.13
N ASN A 199 -9.56 5.80 -23.91
CA ASN A 199 -9.16 4.90 -25.00
C ASN A 199 -10.31 4.03 -25.50
N ALA A 200 -11.40 3.93 -24.73
CA ALA A 200 -12.59 3.16 -25.08
C ALA A 200 -12.28 1.78 -25.70
N PRO A 201 -11.62 0.85 -24.99
CA PRO A 201 -11.20 -0.46 -25.54
C PRO A 201 -12.34 -1.22 -26.22
N TRP A 202 -13.57 -1.05 -25.77
CA TRP A 202 -14.76 -1.63 -26.39
C TRP A 202 -15.08 -1.07 -27.80
N VAL A 203 -14.57 0.13 -28.14
CA VAL A 203 -14.67 0.69 -29.49
C VAL A 203 -13.54 0.12 -30.35
N LEU A 204 -12.31 0.07 -29.85
CA LEU A 204 -11.17 -0.53 -30.55
C LEU A 204 -11.45 -2.00 -30.90
N ALA A 205 -12.07 -2.75 -30.01
CA ALA A 205 -12.41 -4.15 -30.19
C ALA A 205 -13.47 -4.43 -31.27
N LYS A 206 -14.18 -3.41 -31.79
CA LYS A 206 -15.14 -3.61 -32.89
C LYS A 206 -14.45 -3.97 -34.21
N ASP A 207 -13.22 -3.53 -34.39
CA ASP A 207 -12.38 -3.90 -35.54
C ASP A 207 -10.99 -4.28 -35.03
N ILE A 208 -10.87 -5.52 -34.59
CA ILE A 208 -9.62 -6.07 -34.04
C ILE A 208 -8.53 -6.17 -35.11
N THR A 209 -8.91 -6.30 -36.39
CA THR A 209 -7.95 -6.38 -37.49
C THR A 209 -7.20 -5.06 -37.66
N ALA A 210 -7.93 -3.95 -37.59
CA ALA A 210 -7.32 -2.62 -37.72
C ALA A 210 -6.73 -2.10 -36.40
N ASN A 211 -7.39 -2.35 -35.26
CA ASN A 211 -7.07 -1.72 -33.97
C ASN A 211 -6.44 -2.67 -32.95
N GLY A 212 -6.24 -3.96 -33.29
CA GLY A 212 -5.71 -4.97 -32.39
C GLY A 212 -4.39 -4.59 -31.71
N PRO A 213 -3.39 -4.07 -32.43
CA PRO A 213 -2.13 -3.63 -31.83
C PRO A 213 -2.35 -2.52 -30.78
N ARG A 214 -3.17 -1.51 -31.11
CA ARG A 214 -3.49 -0.42 -30.15
C ARG A 214 -4.26 -0.96 -28.93
N LEU A 215 -5.23 -1.83 -29.14
CA LEU A 215 -5.99 -2.45 -28.07
C LEU A 215 -5.08 -3.26 -27.14
N ALA A 216 -4.17 -4.07 -27.68
CA ALA A 216 -3.20 -4.85 -26.90
C ALA A 216 -2.27 -3.92 -26.08
N HIS A 217 -1.82 -2.82 -26.70
CA HIS A 217 -1.00 -1.81 -26.04
C HIS A 217 -1.73 -1.14 -24.87
N VAL A 218 -2.99 -0.74 -25.05
CA VAL A 218 -3.82 -0.18 -23.98
C VAL A 218 -3.98 -1.17 -22.83
N MET A 219 -4.26 -2.44 -23.14
CA MET A 219 -4.40 -3.49 -22.12
C MET A 219 -3.09 -3.75 -21.38
N TYR A 220 -1.95 -3.79 -22.10
CA TYR A 220 -0.64 -3.91 -21.47
C TYR A 220 -0.35 -2.77 -20.48
N ASN A 221 -0.61 -1.52 -20.88
CA ASN A 221 -0.42 -0.36 -20.01
C ASN A 221 -1.25 -0.44 -18.73
N LEU A 222 -2.48 -0.95 -18.81
CA LEU A 222 -3.35 -1.14 -17.64
C LEU A 222 -2.83 -2.25 -16.72
N LEU A 223 -2.43 -3.40 -17.28
CA LEU A 223 -1.90 -4.52 -16.50
C LEU A 223 -0.58 -4.15 -15.82
N GLU A 224 0.31 -3.46 -16.53
CA GLU A 224 1.58 -2.99 -15.96
C GLU A 224 1.38 -1.94 -14.87
N THR A 225 0.39 -1.06 -15.04
CA THR A 225 -0.03 -0.10 -14.00
C THR A 225 -0.53 -0.84 -12.74
N LEU A 226 -1.39 -1.85 -12.92
CA LEU A 226 -1.88 -2.68 -11.81
C LEU A 226 -0.74 -3.41 -11.10
N ARG A 227 0.25 -3.94 -11.84
CA ARG A 227 1.43 -4.58 -11.27
C ARG A 227 2.17 -3.64 -10.32
N VAL A 228 2.53 -2.45 -10.79
CA VAL A 228 3.26 -1.46 -9.99
C VAL A 228 2.44 -1.06 -8.75
N CYS A 229 1.16 -0.75 -8.94
CA CYS A 229 0.28 -0.38 -7.81
C CYS A 229 0.15 -1.52 -6.80
N ALA A 230 -0.03 -2.77 -7.23
CA ALA A 230 -0.18 -3.93 -6.34
C ALA A 230 1.09 -4.18 -5.51
N ILE A 231 2.29 -4.07 -6.11
CA ILE A 231 3.54 -4.19 -5.37
C ILE A 231 3.61 -3.15 -4.25
N LEU A 232 3.30 -1.88 -4.54
CA LEU A 232 3.34 -0.80 -3.55
C LEU A 232 2.22 -0.88 -2.51
N LEU A 233 1.10 -1.53 -2.83
CA LEU A 233 -0.01 -1.79 -1.91
C LEU A 233 0.23 -2.98 -0.98
N THR A 234 1.23 -3.84 -1.25
CA THR A 234 1.51 -5.03 -0.44
C THR A 234 1.62 -4.76 1.07
N PRO A 235 2.27 -3.68 1.55
CA PRO A 235 2.33 -3.40 2.98
C PRO A 235 0.97 -3.08 3.62
N PHE A 236 0.00 -2.64 2.84
CA PHE A 236 -1.31 -2.19 3.30
C PHE A 236 -2.38 -3.27 3.20
N ILE A 237 -2.45 -3.95 2.05
CA ILE A 237 -3.44 -4.98 1.72
C ILE A 237 -2.74 -6.24 1.17
N PRO A 238 -1.94 -6.94 1.99
CA PRO A 238 -1.04 -8.00 1.53
C PRO A 238 -1.75 -9.12 0.77
N THR A 239 -2.91 -9.56 1.24
CA THR A 239 -3.66 -10.66 0.61
C THR A 239 -4.27 -10.21 -0.71
N SER A 240 -4.90 -9.04 -0.73
CA SER A 240 -5.53 -8.49 -1.94
C SER A 240 -4.50 -8.11 -2.99
N ALA A 241 -3.35 -7.54 -2.59
CA ALA A 241 -2.26 -7.20 -3.50
C ALA A 241 -1.67 -8.45 -4.17
N ALA A 242 -1.44 -9.52 -3.41
CA ALA A 242 -0.97 -10.79 -3.95
C ALA A 242 -1.98 -11.39 -4.93
N GLU A 243 -3.28 -11.30 -4.64
CA GLU A 243 -4.33 -11.77 -5.54
C GLU A 243 -4.40 -10.94 -6.84
N VAL A 244 -4.24 -9.62 -6.77
CA VAL A 244 -4.14 -8.77 -7.96
C VAL A 244 -2.96 -9.20 -8.83
N LEU A 245 -1.76 -9.38 -8.25
CA LEU A 245 -0.58 -9.84 -8.99
C LEU A 245 -0.82 -11.19 -9.67
N ARG A 246 -1.45 -12.12 -8.96
CA ARG A 246 -1.83 -13.42 -9.52
C ARG A 246 -2.80 -13.30 -10.70
N GLN A 247 -3.85 -12.47 -10.57
CA GLN A 247 -4.87 -12.28 -11.61
C GLN A 247 -4.32 -11.63 -12.87
N ILE A 248 -3.31 -10.78 -12.77
CA ILE A 248 -2.69 -10.15 -13.94
C ILE A 248 -1.51 -10.95 -14.50
N GLY A 249 -1.28 -12.18 -14.04
CA GLY A 249 -0.21 -13.04 -14.52
C GLY A 249 1.20 -12.56 -14.17
N ALA A 250 1.36 -11.75 -13.14
CA ALA A 250 2.67 -11.29 -12.68
C ALA A 250 3.40 -12.41 -11.93
N ASP A 251 4.55 -12.82 -12.44
CA ASP A 251 5.40 -13.82 -11.82
C ASP A 251 6.25 -13.24 -10.67
N ALA A 252 7.01 -14.11 -10.00
CA ALA A 252 7.87 -13.70 -8.90
C ALA A 252 8.98 -12.73 -9.33
N ALA A 253 9.45 -12.79 -10.56
CA ALA A 253 10.53 -11.95 -11.06
C ALA A 253 10.07 -10.49 -11.26
N CYS A 254 8.85 -10.31 -11.74
CA CYS A 254 8.26 -8.98 -11.98
C CYS A 254 7.43 -8.43 -10.81
N SER A 255 7.34 -9.16 -9.68
CA SER A 255 6.58 -8.78 -8.48
C SER A 255 7.48 -8.31 -7.32
N THR A 256 8.74 -8.01 -7.58
CA THR A 256 9.70 -7.55 -6.57
C THR A 256 9.59 -6.03 -6.35
N TRP A 257 10.04 -5.57 -5.18
CA TRP A 257 10.14 -4.14 -4.88
C TRP A 257 10.93 -3.37 -5.95
N ASP A 258 12.05 -3.93 -6.40
CA ASP A 258 12.90 -3.29 -7.41
C ASP A 258 12.23 -3.21 -8.77
N SER A 259 11.43 -4.22 -9.11
CA SER A 259 10.67 -4.22 -10.36
C SER A 259 9.59 -3.13 -10.41
N ALA A 260 9.11 -2.64 -9.28
CA ALA A 260 8.16 -1.53 -9.22
C ALA A 260 8.72 -0.19 -9.75
N ALA A 261 10.04 -0.04 -9.82
CA ALA A 261 10.69 1.12 -10.43
C ALA A 261 10.83 1.01 -11.96
N GLN A 262 10.57 -0.19 -12.51
CA GLN A 262 10.77 -0.50 -13.92
C GLN A 262 9.42 -0.57 -14.62
N TRP A 263 9.22 0.21 -15.66
CA TRP A 263 8.09 0.08 -16.55
C TRP A 263 8.37 -1.00 -17.60
N GLY A 264 7.37 -1.83 -17.86
CA GLY A 264 7.50 -2.89 -18.86
C GLY A 264 8.14 -4.17 -18.29
N ALA A 265 8.01 -4.44 -17.00
CA ALA A 265 8.54 -5.63 -16.37
C ALA A 265 7.63 -6.86 -16.51
N LEU A 266 6.35 -6.71 -16.84
CA LEU A 266 5.52 -7.84 -17.25
C LEU A 266 6.13 -8.50 -18.50
N PRO A 267 6.01 -9.83 -18.66
CA PRO A 267 6.52 -10.52 -19.83
C PRO A 267 5.91 -9.97 -21.14
N GLU A 268 6.55 -10.23 -22.27
CA GLU A 268 6.04 -9.79 -23.58
C GLU A 268 4.67 -10.38 -23.89
N THR A 269 4.46 -11.64 -23.51
CA THR A 269 3.15 -12.30 -23.56
C THR A 269 2.60 -12.38 -22.13
N VAL A 270 1.53 -11.68 -21.84
CA VAL A 270 0.89 -11.64 -20.53
C VAL A 270 -0.31 -12.59 -20.53
N ALA A 271 -0.31 -13.55 -19.60
CA ALA A 271 -1.46 -14.43 -19.35
C ALA A 271 -2.17 -13.98 -18.09
N VAL A 272 -3.46 -13.66 -18.19
CA VAL A 272 -4.35 -13.10 -17.13
C VAL A 272 -5.26 -14.18 -16.58
#